data_ca7b0cb5381bb7b9379293cd10371a54
#
_entry.id   ca7b0cb5381bb7b9379293cd10371a54
#
_cell.length_a   1.000
_cell.length_b   1.000
_cell.length_c   1.000
_cell.angle_alpha   90.00
_cell.angle_beta   90.00
_cell.angle_gamma   90.00
#
_symmetry.space_group_name_H-M   'P 1'
#
loop_
_entity.id
_entity.type
_entity.pdbx_description
1 polymer ?
#
loop_
_entity_poly.entity_id
_entity_poly.type
_entity_poly.pdbx_seq_one_letter_code
_entity_poly.pdbx_strand_id
1 'polypeptide(L)'
;MKTRIGPDGVHLFDRFSGLNVLLDEWRPEEAVWSMSPRQVSIALTNVCDLHCEYCYAPKHKASLHTDQLLGWLKELDTEGCLGIGFGGGEPTLHPDFADICQRAAGETQLAVTFTTHGHRLTPQLVERLKGSIHFARISVDGVGRTYEEQRGKPFASLLRGME
;
A
#
# COMPACT_ATOMS: atom_id res chain seq x y z
N MET A 1 9.18 -10.53 12.82
CA MET A 1 10.30 -10.13 11.92
C MET A 1 10.35 -11.09 10.75
N LYS A 2 10.42 -10.58 9.54
CA LYS A 2 10.48 -11.36 8.29
C LYS A 2 11.89 -11.30 7.70
N THR A 3 12.34 -12.42 7.12
CA THR A 3 13.64 -12.51 6.45
C THR A 3 13.43 -12.65 4.96
N ARG A 4 14.24 -11.94 4.18
CA ARG A 4 14.34 -12.07 2.74
C ARG A 4 15.80 -12.28 2.35
N ILE A 5 16.06 -13.22 1.47
CA ILE A 5 17.39 -13.54 0.98
C ILE A 5 17.47 -13.15 -0.49
N GLY A 6 18.54 -12.49 -0.89
CA GLY A 6 18.72 -12.06 -2.28
C GLY A 6 20.19 -11.84 -2.63
N PRO A 7 20.46 -11.40 -3.87
CA PRO A 7 21.84 -11.17 -4.34
C PRO A 7 22.55 -10.03 -3.59
N ASP A 8 21.79 -9.17 -2.95
CA ASP A 8 22.26 -8.04 -2.14
C ASP A 8 22.50 -8.40 -0.67
N GLY A 9 22.22 -9.66 -0.26
CA GLY A 9 22.42 -10.15 1.09
C GLY A 9 21.14 -10.63 1.75
N VAL A 10 21.12 -10.56 3.08
CA VAL A 10 19.98 -10.96 3.91
C VAL A 10 19.28 -9.75 4.51
N HIS A 11 18.02 -9.56 4.15
CA HIS A 11 17.14 -8.54 4.72
C HIS A 11 16.36 -9.07 5.91
N LEU A 12 16.46 -8.36 7.03
CA LEU A 12 15.60 -8.54 8.20
C LEU A 12 14.64 -7.36 8.29
N PHE A 13 13.36 -7.65 8.28
CA PHE A 13 12.32 -6.62 8.27
C PHE A 13 11.25 -6.89 9.33
N ASP A 14 10.91 -5.87 10.10
CA ASP A 14 9.79 -5.89 11.03
C ASP A 14 8.72 -4.88 10.63
N ARG A 15 7.55 -5.37 10.23
CA ARG A 15 6.45 -4.55 9.72
C ARG A 15 5.83 -3.61 10.75
N PHE A 16 5.97 -3.91 12.05
CA PHE A 16 5.36 -3.11 13.12
C PHE A 16 6.25 -1.94 13.54
N SER A 17 7.54 -2.19 13.71
CA SER A 17 8.51 -1.13 14.07
C SER A 17 9.06 -0.40 12.85
N GLY A 18 8.93 -0.97 11.64
CA GLY A 18 9.59 -0.47 10.42
C GLY A 18 11.09 -0.75 10.36
N LEU A 19 11.64 -1.52 11.33
CA LEU A 19 13.05 -1.90 11.33
C LEU A 19 13.37 -2.65 10.03
N ASN A 20 14.41 -2.19 9.35
CA ASN A 20 14.87 -2.74 8.09
C ASN A 20 16.40 -2.81 8.12
N VAL A 21 16.95 -4.01 8.22
CA VAL A 21 18.40 -4.26 8.30
C VAL A 21 18.82 -5.09 7.09
N LEU A 22 19.85 -4.67 6.39
CA LEU A 22 20.50 -5.43 5.32
C LEU A 22 21.86 -5.90 5.82
N LEU A 23 22.08 -7.21 5.77
CA LEU A 23 23.35 -7.85 6.01
C LEU A 23 23.99 -8.14 4.64
N ASP A 24 24.68 -7.15 4.07
CA ASP A 24 25.23 -7.16 2.71
C ASP A 24 26.58 -7.86 2.57
N GLU A 25 27.29 -8.07 3.67
CA GLU A 25 28.53 -8.85 3.72
C GLU A 25 28.27 -10.35 3.54
N TRP A 26 27.08 -10.82 3.92
CA TRP A 26 26.69 -12.23 3.77
C TRP A 26 25.89 -12.42 2.48
N ARG A 27 26.48 -13.11 1.52
CA ARG A 27 25.90 -13.39 0.21
C ARG A 27 25.58 -14.88 0.07
N PRO A 28 24.35 -15.29 0.43
CA PRO A 28 23.89 -16.67 0.29
C PRO A 28 23.86 -17.09 -1.18
N GLU A 29 23.96 -18.42 -1.39
CA GLU A 29 23.84 -19.01 -2.72
C GLU A 29 22.47 -18.72 -3.36
N GLU A 30 22.44 -18.62 -4.69
CA GLU A 30 21.24 -18.32 -5.48
C GLU A 30 20.08 -19.30 -5.21
N ALA A 31 20.39 -20.56 -4.92
CA ALA A 31 19.40 -21.61 -4.62
C ALA A 31 18.47 -21.29 -3.43
N VAL A 32 18.86 -20.35 -2.54
CA VAL A 32 18.05 -19.94 -1.37
C VAL A 32 17.46 -18.54 -1.52
N TRP A 33 17.60 -17.89 -2.68
CA TRP A 33 17.06 -16.56 -2.89
C TRP A 33 15.52 -16.55 -2.89
N SER A 34 14.98 -15.50 -2.32
CA SER A 34 13.54 -15.20 -2.38
C SER A 34 13.13 -14.86 -3.82
N MET A 35 12.10 -15.50 -4.33
CA MET A 35 11.69 -15.41 -5.74
C MET A 35 10.88 -14.14 -6.05
N SER A 36 10.10 -13.64 -5.09
CA SER A 36 9.26 -12.46 -5.30
C SER A 36 10.07 -11.14 -5.29
N PRO A 37 9.53 -10.04 -5.82
CA PRO A 37 10.04 -8.70 -5.56
C PRO A 37 10.05 -8.38 -4.06
N ARG A 38 10.94 -7.46 -3.63
CA ARG A 38 11.01 -7.02 -2.23
C ARG A 38 9.70 -6.35 -1.78
N GLN A 39 9.11 -5.55 -2.65
CA GLN A 39 7.85 -4.86 -2.43
C GLN A 39 7.07 -4.79 -3.74
N VAL A 40 5.74 -4.89 -3.67
CA VAL A 40 4.83 -4.80 -4.80
C VAL A 40 3.82 -3.68 -4.60
N SER A 41 3.63 -2.86 -5.63
CA SER A 41 2.53 -1.87 -5.68
C SER A 41 1.38 -2.41 -6.52
N ILE A 42 0.17 -2.40 -5.98
CA ILE A 42 -1.02 -2.99 -6.59
C ILE A 42 -2.11 -1.93 -6.71
N ALA A 43 -2.58 -1.70 -7.94
CA ALA A 43 -3.74 -0.87 -8.19
C ALA A 43 -5.02 -1.69 -7.91
N LEU A 44 -5.70 -1.42 -6.78
CA LEU A 44 -6.94 -2.12 -6.42
C LEU A 44 -8.08 -1.78 -7.36
N THR A 45 -8.15 -0.52 -7.78
CA THR A 45 -9.17 -0.02 -8.70
C THR A 45 -8.62 1.17 -9.48
N ASN A 46 -9.15 1.37 -10.69
CA ASN A 46 -8.88 2.59 -11.47
C ASN A 46 -9.88 3.72 -11.16
N VAL A 47 -10.90 3.43 -10.34
CA VAL A 47 -11.90 4.43 -9.94
C VAL A 47 -11.27 5.46 -9.01
N CYS A 48 -11.49 6.75 -9.28
CA CYS A 48 -11.11 7.86 -8.42
C CYS A 48 -12.16 8.94 -8.50
N ASP A 49 -12.44 9.60 -7.40
CA ASP A 49 -13.37 10.74 -7.31
C ASP A 49 -12.66 12.10 -7.42
N LEU A 50 -11.36 12.09 -7.74
CA LEU A 50 -10.59 13.25 -8.17
C LEU A 50 -10.22 13.16 -9.65
N HIS A 51 -9.94 14.32 -10.26
CA HIS A 51 -9.62 14.46 -11.68
C HIS A 51 -8.33 15.27 -11.88
N CYS A 52 -7.28 14.92 -11.14
CA CYS A 52 -5.99 15.60 -11.22
C CYS A 52 -5.44 15.54 -12.67
N GLU A 53 -5.01 16.67 -13.22
CA GLU A 53 -4.57 16.79 -14.63
C GLU A 53 -3.34 15.93 -14.94
N TYR A 54 -2.41 15.85 -13.99
CA TYR A 54 -1.16 15.07 -14.11
C TYR A 54 -1.33 13.57 -13.78
N CYS A 55 -2.55 13.10 -13.50
CA CYS A 55 -2.77 11.73 -13.07
C CYS A 55 -2.50 10.71 -14.19
N TYR A 56 -1.55 9.83 -13.96
CA TYR A 56 -1.15 8.76 -14.88
C TYR A 56 -2.07 7.51 -14.81
N ALA A 57 -2.94 7.43 -13.80
CA ALA A 57 -3.83 6.27 -13.63
C ALA A 57 -4.78 6.13 -14.83
N PRO A 58 -5.02 4.90 -15.31
CA PRO A 58 -5.99 4.65 -16.37
C PRO A 58 -7.38 5.17 -16.02
N LYS A 59 -8.08 5.77 -16.99
CA LYS A 59 -9.39 6.40 -16.75
C LYS A 59 -10.59 5.48 -17.02
N HIS A 60 -10.36 4.23 -17.44
CA HIS A 60 -11.42 3.24 -17.55
C HIS A 60 -11.70 2.59 -16.19
N LYS A 61 -12.96 2.25 -15.94
CA LYS A 61 -13.34 1.56 -14.69
C LYS A 61 -12.84 0.13 -14.70
N ALA A 62 -12.06 -0.23 -13.70
CA ALA A 62 -11.60 -1.59 -13.43
C ALA A 62 -11.35 -1.72 -11.92
N SER A 63 -11.53 -2.91 -11.39
CA SER A 63 -11.20 -3.25 -10.00
C SER A 63 -10.74 -4.71 -9.96
N LEU A 64 -9.81 -5.02 -9.07
CA LEU A 64 -9.35 -6.38 -8.85
C LEU A 64 -10.41 -7.15 -8.05
N HIS A 65 -10.49 -8.44 -8.33
CA HIS A 65 -11.33 -9.35 -7.56
C HIS A 65 -10.63 -9.70 -6.24
N THR A 66 -11.35 -9.56 -5.12
CA THR A 66 -10.79 -9.70 -3.76
C THR A 66 -10.11 -11.05 -3.54
N ASP A 67 -10.76 -12.17 -3.88
CA ASP A 67 -10.20 -13.52 -3.64
C ASP A 67 -8.97 -13.79 -4.50
N GLN A 68 -8.98 -13.35 -5.75
CA GLN A 68 -7.81 -13.47 -6.64
C GLN A 68 -6.62 -12.69 -6.09
N LEU A 69 -6.86 -11.45 -5.65
CA LEU A 69 -5.84 -10.62 -5.04
C LEU A 69 -5.24 -11.30 -3.80
N LEU A 70 -6.07 -11.79 -2.90
CA LEU A 70 -5.60 -12.46 -1.68
C LEU A 70 -4.79 -13.73 -1.97
N GLY A 71 -5.14 -14.46 -3.03
CA GLY A 71 -4.31 -15.55 -3.54
C GLY A 71 -2.90 -15.08 -3.89
N TRP A 72 -2.77 -14.02 -4.71
CA TRP A 72 -1.46 -13.44 -5.06
C TRP A 72 -0.68 -12.94 -3.84
N LEU A 73 -1.35 -12.34 -2.84
CA LEU A 73 -0.67 -11.87 -1.64
C LEU A 73 -0.04 -13.03 -0.85
N LYS A 74 -0.70 -14.18 -0.77
CA LYS A 74 -0.16 -15.39 -0.12
C LYS A 74 1.05 -15.95 -0.88
N GLU A 75 0.99 -15.98 -2.20
CA GLU A 75 2.11 -16.38 -3.04
C GLU A 75 3.31 -15.44 -2.82
N LEU A 76 3.10 -14.13 -2.91
CA LEU A 76 4.13 -13.12 -2.66
C LEU A 76 4.75 -13.26 -1.26
N ASP A 77 3.92 -13.50 -0.26
CA ASP A 77 4.37 -13.69 1.12
C ASP A 77 5.29 -14.92 1.26
N THR A 78 4.85 -16.04 0.68
CA THR A 78 5.60 -17.30 0.68
C THR A 78 6.93 -17.18 -0.06
N GLU A 79 6.94 -16.44 -1.18
CA GLU A 79 8.11 -16.21 -2.02
C GLU A 79 9.06 -15.11 -1.47
N GLY A 80 8.79 -14.58 -0.26
CA GLY A 80 9.69 -13.68 0.45
C GLY A 80 9.50 -12.19 0.17
N CYS A 81 8.36 -11.75 -0.37
CA CYS A 81 8.00 -10.33 -0.43
C CYS A 81 7.89 -9.76 0.99
N LEU A 82 8.39 -8.55 1.22
CA LEU A 82 8.36 -7.91 2.54
C LEU A 82 7.10 -7.08 2.74
N GLY A 83 6.53 -6.54 1.67
CA GLY A 83 5.35 -5.69 1.79
C GLY A 83 4.65 -5.38 0.49
N ILE A 84 3.44 -4.89 0.62
CA ILE A 84 2.60 -4.46 -0.49
C ILE A 84 2.13 -3.03 -0.26
N GLY A 85 1.93 -2.31 -1.36
CA GLY A 85 1.34 -0.97 -1.35
C GLY A 85 0.09 -0.92 -2.21
N PHE A 86 -1.06 -0.69 -1.62
CA PHE A 86 -2.29 -0.50 -2.36
C PHE A 86 -2.41 0.93 -2.90
N GLY A 87 -2.77 1.05 -4.16
CA GLY A 87 -2.99 2.30 -4.86
C GLY A 87 -3.99 2.12 -6.00
N GLY A 88 -3.75 2.83 -7.10
CA GLY A 88 -4.58 2.79 -8.31
C GLY A 88 -5.15 4.16 -8.63
N GLY A 89 -6.47 4.27 -8.81
CA GLY A 89 -7.19 5.53 -8.70
C GLY A 89 -7.20 5.97 -7.24
N GLU A 90 -8.29 5.70 -6.54
CA GLU A 90 -8.35 5.86 -5.07
C GLU A 90 -8.67 4.49 -4.45
N PRO A 91 -7.74 3.86 -3.72
CA PRO A 91 -7.94 2.50 -3.21
C PRO A 91 -9.11 2.38 -2.23
N THR A 92 -9.43 3.44 -1.48
CA THR A 92 -10.56 3.47 -0.54
C THR A 92 -11.94 3.44 -1.23
N LEU A 93 -11.98 3.56 -2.56
CA LEU A 93 -13.19 3.36 -3.37
C LEU A 93 -13.42 1.90 -3.75
N HIS A 94 -12.44 1.02 -3.51
CA HIS A 94 -12.70 -0.41 -3.67
C HIS A 94 -13.70 -0.87 -2.59
N PRO A 95 -14.80 -1.56 -2.97
CA PRO A 95 -15.85 -1.92 -2.00
C PRO A 95 -15.33 -2.73 -0.82
N ASP A 96 -14.37 -3.60 -1.07
CA ASP A 96 -13.80 -4.50 -0.07
C ASP A 96 -12.47 -3.98 0.51
N PHE A 97 -12.13 -2.69 0.33
CA PHE A 97 -10.82 -2.15 0.71
C PHE A 97 -10.39 -2.52 2.13
N ALA A 98 -11.27 -2.31 3.11
CA ALA A 98 -10.93 -2.59 4.51
C ALA A 98 -10.81 -4.10 4.78
N ASP A 99 -11.65 -4.94 4.16
CA ASP A 99 -11.57 -6.40 4.26
C ASP A 99 -10.26 -6.91 3.64
N ILE A 100 -9.89 -6.41 2.47
CA ILE A 100 -8.61 -6.71 1.82
C ILE A 100 -7.44 -6.40 2.75
N CYS A 101 -7.42 -5.21 3.36
CA CYS A 101 -6.36 -4.79 4.28
C CYS A 101 -6.29 -5.69 5.51
N GLN A 102 -7.42 -6.00 6.13
CA GLN A 102 -7.51 -6.85 7.31
C GLN A 102 -7.05 -8.27 7.01
N ARG A 103 -7.51 -8.85 5.90
CA ARG A 103 -7.12 -10.20 5.48
C ARG A 103 -5.65 -10.25 5.05
N ALA A 104 -5.17 -9.27 4.30
CA ALA A 104 -3.76 -9.18 3.94
C ALA A 104 -2.85 -9.16 5.19
N ALA A 105 -3.20 -8.34 6.19
CA ALA A 105 -2.42 -8.25 7.43
C ALA A 105 -2.54 -9.49 8.32
N GLY A 106 -3.72 -10.11 8.37
CA GLY A 106 -4.01 -11.26 9.23
C GLY A 106 -3.58 -12.61 8.64
N GLU A 107 -3.66 -12.76 7.31
CA GLU A 107 -3.38 -14.02 6.61
C GLU A 107 -1.95 -14.10 6.05
N THR A 108 -1.15 -13.00 6.13
CA THR A 108 0.22 -12.92 5.64
C THR A 108 1.15 -12.20 6.63
N GLN A 109 2.45 -12.27 6.39
CA GLN A 109 3.46 -11.48 7.10
C GLN A 109 3.85 -10.20 6.36
N LEU A 110 3.15 -9.85 5.28
CA LEU A 110 3.42 -8.65 4.49
C LEU A 110 3.16 -7.37 5.29
N ALA A 111 4.01 -6.36 5.11
CA ALA A 111 3.65 -5.00 5.50
C ALA A 111 2.57 -4.49 4.54
N VAL A 112 1.41 -4.13 5.07
CA VAL A 112 0.30 -3.59 4.29
C VAL A 112 0.36 -2.07 4.35
N THR A 113 0.50 -1.45 3.18
CA THR A 113 0.55 0.01 3.04
C THR A 113 -0.44 0.47 1.97
N PHE A 114 -0.80 1.74 1.97
CA PHE A 114 -1.60 2.30 0.88
C PHE A 114 -1.31 3.78 0.65
N THR A 115 -1.62 4.24 -0.56
CA THR A 115 -1.52 5.64 -0.95
C THR A 115 -2.92 6.15 -1.32
N THR A 116 -3.34 7.24 -0.70
CA THR A 116 -4.68 7.83 -0.86
C THR A 116 -4.59 9.34 -1.02
N HIS A 117 -5.60 9.96 -1.60
CA HIS A 117 -5.77 11.41 -1.55
C HIS A 117 -6.28 11.92 -0.19
N GLY A 118 -6.65 11.03 0.74
CA GLY A 118 -7.01 11.35 2.13
C GLY A 118 -8.45 11.80 2.38
N HIS A 119 -9.18 12.29 1.38
CA HIS A 119 -10.54 12.85 1.57
C HIS A 119 -11.60 11.82 1.99
N ARG A 120 -11.29 10.54 1.93
CA ARG A 120 -12.20 9.44 2.29
C ARG A 120 -11.81 8.73 3.59
N LEU A 121 -10.81 9.23 4.29
CA LEU A 121 -10.40 8.72 5.60
C LEU A 121 -11.40 9.20 6.66
N THR A 122 -12.55 8.53 6.72
CA THR A 122 -13.54 8.78 7.76
C THR A 122 -13.15 8.07 9.05
N PRO A 123 -13.58 8.53 10.25
CA PRO A 123 -13.33 7.83 11.50
C PRO A 123 -13.73 6.35 11.47
N GLN A 124 -14.85 6.04 10.80
CA GLN A 124 -15.34 4.67 10.64
C GLN A 124 -14.38 3.81 9.80
N LEU A 125 -13.83 4.35 8.70
CA LEU A 125 -12.86 3.64 7.88
C LEU A 125 -11.55 3.45 8.65
N VAL A 126 -11.06 4.51 9.32
CA VAL A 126 -9.83 4.46 10.11
C VAL A 126 -9.93 3.39 11.21
N GLU A 127 -11.05 3.32 11.92
CA GLU A 127 -11.25 2.29 12.96
C GLU A 127 -11.26 0.87 12.35
N ARG A 128 -11.87 0.67 11.19
CA ARG A 128 -11.83 -0.62 10.48
C ARG A 128 -10.42 -1.02 10.03
N LEU A 129 -9.56 -0.05 9.73
CA LEU A 129 -8.19 -0.28 9.27
C LEU A 129 -7.18 -0.46 10.42
N LYS A 130 -7.57 -0.17 11.64
CA LYS A 130 -6.72 -0.23 12.82
C LYS A 130 -6.09 -1.61 13.01
N GLY A 131 -4.77 -1.63 13.19
CA GLY A 131 -4.00 -2.87 13.31
C GLY A 131 -3.74 -3.63 12.00
N SER A 132 -4.36 -3.19 10.88
CA SER A 132 -4.21 -3.85 9.57
C SER A 132 -3.32 -3.06 8.61
N ILE A 133 -3.05 -1.79 8.90
CA ILE A 133 -2.20 -0.91 8.10
C ILE A 133 -0.92 -0.61 8.87
N HIS A 134 0.21 -0.76 8.20
CA HIS A 134 1.54 -0.49 8.74
C HIS A 134 2.05 0.89 8.34
N PHE A 135 1.59 1.41 7.19
CA PHE A 135 1.91 2.75 6.73
C PHE A 135 0.85 3.27 5.75
N ALA A 136 0.38 4.50 5.96
CA ALA A 136 -0.50 5.21 5.04
C ALA A 136 0.22 6.43 4.46
N ARG A 137 0.18 6.59 3.14
CA ARG A 137 0.72 7.75 2.44
C ARG A 137 -0.43 8.62 1.95
N ILE A 138 -0.43 9.87 2.38
CA ILE A 138 -1.38 10.88 1.89
C ILE A 138 -0.70 11.68 0.78
N SER A 139 -1.37 11.78 -0.37
CA SER A 139 -0.88 12.54 -1.53
C SER A 139 -1.19 14.02 -1.37
N VAL A 140 -0.15 14.83 -1.18
CA VAL A 140 -0.24 16.28 -1.01
C VAL A 140 0.70 16.97 -2.00
N ASP A 141 0.15 17.74 -2.94
CA ASP A 141 0.90 18.43 -4.02
C ASP A 141 1.02 19.93 -3.78
N GLY A 142 1.24 20.32 -2.55
CA GLY A 142 1.32 21.70 -2.13
C GLY A 142 0.33 21.99 -1.00
N VAL A 143 0.24 23.27 -0.60
CA VAL A 143 -0.64 23.73 0.48
C VAL A 143 -1.58 24.82 -0.03
N GLY A 144 -2.74 24.98 0.64
CA GLY A 144 -3.72 26.00 0.32
C GLY A 144 -4.12 25.95 -1.16
N ARG A 145 -4.04 27.10 -1.82
CA ARG A 145 -4.47 27.28 -3.22
C ARG A 145 -3.75 26.33 -4.20
N THR A 146 -2.45 26.09 -4.04
CA THR A 146 -1.70 25.16 -4.90
C THR A 146 -2.29 23.76 -4.85
N TYR A 147 -2.63 23.27 -3.66
CA TYR A 147 -3.31 21.97 -3.50
C TYR A 147 -4.68 21.98 -4.20
N GLU A 148 -5.46 23.04 -4.01
CA GLU A 148 -6.82 23.15 -4.54
C GLU A 148 -6.83 23.17 -6.08
N GLU A 149 -5.90 23.87 -6.70
CA GLU A 149 -5.70 23.89 -8.15
C GLU A 149 -5.33 22.52 -8.70
N GLN A 150 -4.46 21.75 -8.00
CA GLN A 150 -3.99 20.44 -8.45
C GLN A 150 -5.00 19.32 -8.20
N ARG A 151 -5.73 19.38 -7.10
CA ARG A 151 -6.60 18.29 -6.62
C ARG A 151 -8.09 18.55 -6.81
N GLY A 152 -8.49 19.79 -7.05
CA GLY A 152 -9.90 20.19 -7.22
C GLY A 152 -10.73 20.03 -5.93
N LYS A 153 -10.08 20.03 -4.77
CA LYS A 153 -10.73 19.91 -3.45
C LYS A 153 -10.14 20.90 -2.45
N PRO A 154 -10.93 21.41 -1.48
CA PRO A 154 -10.42 22.34 -0.47
C PRO A 154 -9.31 21.68 0.39
N PHE A 155 -8.17 22.36 0.52
CA PHE A 155 -7.06 21.89 1.38
C PHE A 155 -7.49 21.75 2.84
N ALA A 156 -8.30 22.68 3.34
CA ALA A 156 -8.85 22.61 4.69
C ALA A 156 -9.68 21.35 4.97
N SER A 157 -10.32 20.76 3.93
CA SER A 157 -11.07 19.50 4.10
C SER A 157 -10.14 18.30 4.26
N LEU A 158 -8.99 18.32 3.61
CA LEU A 158 -7.96 17.30 3.82
C LEU A 158 -7.42 17.36 5.26
N LEU A 159 -7.07 18.55 5.74
CA LEU A 159 -6.53 18.73 7.10
C LEU A 159 -7.49 18.20 8.17
N ARG A 160 -8.78 18.58 8.08
CA ARG A 160 -9.80 18.05 9.03
C ARG A 160 -9.96 16.53 9.00
N GLY A 161 -9.69 15.89 7.88
CA GLY A 161 -9.72 14.42 7.77
C GLY A 161 -8.48 13.72 8.34
N MET A 162 -7.45 14.49 8.69
CA MET A 162 -6.19 13.97 9.29
C MET A 162 -6.09 14.23 10.80
N GLU A 163 -7.01 15.01 11.38
CA GLU A 163 -7.17 15.23 12.82
C GLU A 163 -7.97 14.09 13.47
#